data_7a805b1470fc4d4eff68b2fa8ce41279
#
_entry.id   7a805b1470fc4d4eff68b2fa8ce41279
#
_cell.length_a   1.000
_cell.length_b   1.000
_cell.length_c   1.000
_cell.angle_alpha   90.00
_cell.angle_beta   90.00
_cell.angle_gamma   90.00
#
_symmetry.space_group_name_H-M   'P 1'
#
loop_
_entity.id
_entity.type
_entity.pdbx_description
1 polymer ?
#
loop_
_entity_poly.entity_id
_entity_poly.type
_entity_poly.pdbx_seq_one_letter_code
_entity_poly.pdbx_strand_id
1 'polypeptide(L)'
;MKRTIPTLLALAICAACSSAPAPPEEELTQERRTVVRYIGNELQALVSFGWADSHLGDEWLVLAVWLSGGRKATTTVDGNGILLRGPGGARYPLLSQQAFREAYPEVLTALRAVDFSYPPGRGFAGDRRPCGRWFLAGPWEGFAYDTIDVSPFQFCSGPLVFLVPGGAQPGRWELEIDLQESKVSIPFVLGEVGG
;
A
#
# COMPACT_ATOMS: atom_id res chain seq x y z
N MET A 1 26.03 44.81 67.50
CA MET A 1 25.36 44.88 66.16
C MET A 1 25.76 43.67 65.35
N LYS A 2 24.89 42.63 65.25
CA LYS A 2 25.13 41.40 64.46
C LYS A 2 24.30 41.52 63.19
N ARG A 3 24.96 41.52 62.03
CA ARG A 3 24.31 41.49 60.72
C ARG A 3 24.18 40.04 60.26
N THR A 4 22.96 39.58 60.13
CA THR A 4 22.58 38.31 59.52
C THR A 4 22.40 38.49 58.02
N ILE A 5 23.12 37.69 57.20
CA ILE A 5 23.00 37.63 55.74
C ILE A 5 22.04 36.49 55.40
N PRO A 6 20.96 36.70 54.64
CA PRO A 6 20.10 35.60 54.16
C PRO A 6 20.72 34.94 52.93
N THR A 7 20.93 33.64 53.01
CA THR A 7 21.37 32.77 51.90
C THR A 7 20.16 32.50 51.02
N LEU A 8 20.17 33.02 49.78
CA LEU A 8 19.19 32.70 48.74
C LEU A 8 19.58 31.35 48.14
N LEU A 9 18.69 30.35 48.33
CA LEU A 9 18.78 29.03 47.71
C LEU A 9 18.12 29.08 46.34
N ALA A 10 18.87 29.11 45.27
CA ALA A 10 18.40 29.05 43.89
C ALA A 10 18.04 27.61 43.52
N LEU A 11 16.73 27.34 43.41
CA LEU A 11 16.23 26.06 42.91
C LEU A 11 16.35 26.05 41.35
N ALA A 12 17.31 25.33 40.81
CA ALA A 12 17.42 25.07 39.36
C ALA A 12 16.45 23.95 38.98
N ILE A 13 15.34 24.32 38.35
CA ILE A 13 14.40 23.38 37.75
C ILE A 13 14.98 22.93 36.41
N CYS A 14 15.61 21.76 36.38
CA CYS A 14 15.95 21.08 35.11
C CYS A 14 14.67 20.59 34.42
N ALA A 15 14.17 21.37 33.49
CA ALA A 15 13.15 20.90 32.53
C ALA A 15 13.81 19.88 31.58
N ALA A 16 13.73 18.60 31.94
CA ALA A 16 14.03 17.52 31.04
C ALA A 16 12.95 17.51 29.94
N CYS A 17 13.25 18.15 28.81
CA CYS A 17 12.48 17.97 27.57
C CYS A 17 12.63 16.52 27.15
N SER A 18 11.68 15.68 27.53
CA SER A 18 11.49 14.35 26.96
C SER A 18 11.04 14.54 25.51
N SER A 19 11.97 14.58 24.58
CA SER A 19 11.64 14.49 23.15
C SER A 19 11.03 13.11 22.92
N ALA A 20 9.71 13.07 22.66
CA ALA A 20 9.08 11.86 22.16
C ALA A 20 9.85 11.41 20.91
N PRO A 21 10.12 10.09 20.75
CA PRO A 21 10.74 9.59 19.54
C PRO A 21 9.89 10.00 18.35
N ALA A 22 10.54 10.59 17.33
CA ALA A 22 9.86 10.92 16.07
C ALA A 22 9.14 9.67 15.56
N PRO A 23 7.91 9.80 15.03
CA PRO A 23 7.24 8.69 14.39
C PRO A 23 8.18 8.13 13.31
N PRO A 24 8.29 6.80 13.17
CA PRO A 24 9.15 6.20 12.17
C PRO A 24 8.75 6.71 10.79
N GLU A 25 9.71 7.22 10.05
CA GLU A 25 9.52 7.74 8.70
C GLU A 25 8.92 6.65 7.80
N GLU A 26 7.93 7.06 7.00
CA GLU A 26 7.41 6.24 5.91
C GLU A 26 8.54 6.08 4.87
N GLU A 27 8.79 4.84 4.48
CA GLU A 27 9.84 4.51 3.53
C GLU A 27 9.22 4.01 2.23
N LEU A 28 9.57 4.66 1.13
CA LEU A 28 9.19 4.24 -0.22
C LEU A 28 10.45 3.86 -0.99
N THR A 29 10.52 2.62 -1.45
CA THR A 29 11.70 2.09 -2.15
C THR A 29 11.31 1.46 -3.48
N GLN A 30 12.02 1.81 -4.56
CA GLN A 30 11.93 1.13 -5.85
C GLN A 30 12.73 -0.17 -5.77
N GLU A 31 12.05 -1.32 -5.66
CA GLU A 31 12.70 -2.64 -5.56
C GLU A 31 13.18 -3.15 -6.93
N ARG A 32 12.39 -2.88 -7.97
CA ARG A 32 12.66 -3.19 -9.37
C ARG A 32 12.02 -2.13 -10.26
N ARG A 33 12.31 -2.14 -11.55
CA ARG A 33 11.72 -1.19 -12.52
C ARG A 33 10.19 -1.05 -12.38
N THR A 34 9.50 -2.14 -12.16
CA THR A 34 8.03 -2.19 -12.07
C THR A 34 7.51 -2.63 -10.70
N VAL A 35 8.32 -2.49 -9.64
CA VAL A 35 7.95 -2.91 -8.29
C VAL A 35 8.34 -1.85 -7.29
N VAL A 36 7.37 -1.33 -6.56
CA VAL A 36 7.56 -0.36 -5.48
C VAL A 36 7.19 -0.99 -4.15
N ARG A 37 7.99 -0.73 -3.12
CA ARG A 37 7.77 -1.12 -1.75
C ARG A 37 7.48 0.10 -0.89
N TYR A 38 6.42 0.01 -0.09
CA TYR A 38 6.07 0.95 0.95
C TYR A 38 6.21 0.29 2.33
N ILE A 39 6.83 0.98 3.27
CA ILE A 39 6.94 0.57 4.67
C ILE A 39 6.44 1.70 5.55
N GLY A 40 5.29 1.50 6.16
CA GLY A 40 4.69 2.44 7.11
C GLY A 40 4.45 1.81 8.48
N ASN A 41 3.86 2.58 9.38
CA ASN A 41 3.55 2.14 10.73
C ASN A 41 2.43 1.11 10.78
N GLU A 42 1.37 1.34 10.02
CA GLU A 42 0.17 0.51 10.02
C GLU A 42 0.19 -0.53 8.91
N LEU A 43 0.80 -0.20 7.76
CA LEU A 43 0.80 -1.02 6.57
C LEU A 43 2.21 -1.13 5.99
N GLN A 44 2.52 -2.30 5.45
CA GLN A 44 3.57 -2.52 4.46
C GLN A 44 2.91 -3.02 3.19
N ALA A 45 3.32 -2.49 2.06
CA ALA A 45 2.80 -2.89 0.77
C ALA A 45 3.94 -3.11 -0.23
N LEU A 46 3.73 -4.05 -1.13
CA LEU A 46 4.53 -4.24 -2.32
C LEU A 46 3.58 -4.18 -3.51
N VAL A 47 3.88 -3.31 -4.45
CA VAL A 47 3.04 -3.07 -5.63
C VAL A 47 3.85 -3.38 -6.88
N SER A 48 3.39 -4.32 -7.67
CA SER A 48 3.93 -4.63 -9.00
C SER A 48 2.96 -4.13 -10.06
N PHE A 49 3.45 -3.30 -10.96
CA PHE A 49 2.72 -2.68 -12.06
C PHE A 49 3.25 -3.08 -13.44
N GLY A 50 4.01 -4.19 -13.52
CA GLY A 50 4.65 -4.62 -14.76
C GLY A 50 3.67 -4.94 -15.88
N TRP A 51 2.49 -5.48 -15.56
CA TRP A 51 1.45 -5.68 -16.57
C TRP A 51 0.96 -4.34 -17.11
N ALA A 52 0.56 -3.41 -16.25
CA ALA A 52 0.08 -2.09 -16.63
C ALA A 52 1.11 -1.28 -17.42
N ASP A 53 2.40 -1.37 -17.06
CA ASP A 53 3.51 -0.72 -17.76
C ASP A 53 3.69 -1.25 -19.19
N SER A 54 3.41 -2.54 -19.41
CA SER A 54 3.54 -3.20 -20.71
C SER A 54 2.30 -3.08 -21.60
N HIS A 55 1.16 -2.65 -21.02
CA HIS A 55 -0.14 -2.61 -21.67
C HIS A 55 -0.78 -1.22 -21.57
N LEU A 56 0.02 -0.20 -21.89
CA LEU A 56 -0.47 1.17 -21.98
C LEU A 56 -1.57 1.28 -23.04
N GLY A 57 -2.60 2.05 -22.74
CA GLY A 57 -3.78 2.19 -23.60
C GLY A 57 -4.89 1.20 -23.30
N ASP A 58 -4.64 0.12 -22.55
CA ASP A 58 -5.69 -0.78 -22.09
C ASP A 58 -6.57 -0.09 -21.04
N GLU A 59 -7.89 -0.32 -21.13
CA GLU A 59 -8.85 0.20 -20.16
C GLU A 59 -8.79 -0.55 -18.81
N TRP A 60 -8.26 -1.77 -18.80
CA TRP A 60 -8.10 -2.57 -17.58
C TRP A 60 -6.68 -2.44 -17.02
N LEU A 61 -6.55 -1.65 -15.95
CA LEU A 61 -5.28 -1.54 -15.25
C LEU A 61 -5.26 -2.54 -14.09
N VAL A 62 -4.31 -3.49 -14.16
CA VAL A 62 -4.14 -4.55 -13.17
C VAL A 62 -2.82 -4.37 -12.43
N LEU A 63 -2.90 -4.29 -11.10
CA LEU A 63 -1.75 -4.29 -10.21
C LEU A 63 -1.71 -5.61 -9.45
N ALA A 64 -0.50 -6.17 -9.24
CA ALA A 64 -0.30 -7.21 -8.25
C ALA A 64 0.14 -6.58 -6.93
N VAL A 65 -0.56 -6.88 -5.87
CA VAL A 65 -0.32 -6.25 -4.57
C VAL A 65 -0.19 -7.29 -3.47
N TRP A 66 0.79 -7.05 -2.58
CA TRP A 66 1.00 -7.79 -1.35
C TRP A 66 0.92 -6.80 -0.20
N LEU A 67 0.05 -7.08 0.76
CA LEU A 67 -0.18 -6.25 1.94
C LEU A 67 0.19 -7.04 3.19
N SER A 68 0.84 -6.38 4.14
CA SER A 68 1.17 -6.91 5.46
C SER A 68 0.95 -5.81 6.49
N GLY A 69 0.66 -6.18 7.72
CA GLY A 69 0.62 -5.19 8.80
C GLY A 69 1.97 -4.49 8.96
N GLY A 70 1.92 -3.26 9.42
CA GLY A 70 3.09 -2.47 9.74
C GLY A 70 3.89 -3.03 10.91
N ARG A 71 4.76 -2.21 11.48
CA ARG A 71 5.76 -2.70 12.47
C ARG A 71 5.16 -3.26 13.77
N LYS A 72 3.95 -2.84 14.15
CA LYS A 72 3.42 -3.15 15.51
C LYS A 72 1.95 -3.55 15.56
N ALA A 73 1.19 -3.46 14.48
CA ALA A 73 -0.25 -3.57 14.56
C ALA A 73 -0.84 -4.47 13.49
N THR A 74 -1.97 -5.07 13.83
CA THR A 74 -2.93 -5.58 12.85
C THR A 74 -3.75 -4.41 12.37
N THR A 75 -3.91 -4.29 11.06
CA THR A 75 -4.67 -3.23 10.41
C THR A 75 -5.72 -3.83 9.52
N THR A 76 -6.92 -3.28 9.54
CA THR A 76 -8.00 -3.64 8.62
C THR A 76 -7.91 -2.75 7.39
N VAL A 77 -7.89 -3.35 6.22
CA VAL A 77 -7.95 -2.67 4.93
C VAL A 77 -9.32 -2.92 4.32
N ASP A 78 -10.03 -1.83 3.98
CA ASP A 78 -11.31 -1.86 3.28
C ASP A 78 -11.09 -1.71 1.77
N GLY A 79 -11.64 -2.61 0.96
CA GLY A 79 -11.57 -2.53 -0.49
C GLY A 79 -12.18 -1.25 -1.06
N ASN A 80 -13.21 -0.70 -0.41
CA ASN A 80 -13.81 0.58 -0.80
C ASN A 80 -12.91 1.79 -0.56
N GLY A 81 -11.91 1.65 0.32
CA GLY A 81 -10.89 2.66 0.58
C GLY A 81 -9.71 2.61 -0.38
N ILE A 82 -9.73 1.70 -1.37
CA ILE A 82 -8.65 1.56 -2.34
C ILE A 82 -8.98 2.34 -3.60
N LEU A 83 -8.13 3.30 -3.94
CA LEU A 83 -8.27 4.16 -5.11
C LEU A 83 -6.97 4.18 -5.92
N LEU A 84 -7.11 4.27 -7.24
CA LEU A 84 -6.00 4.56 -8.14
C LEU A 84 -6.14 5.99 -8.65
N ARG A 85 -5.10 6.80 -8.50
CA ARG A 85 -5.03 8.14 -9.07
C ARG A 85 -4.13 8.11 -10.30
N GLY A 86 -4.67 8.57 -11.43
CA GLY A 86 -3.94 8.67 -12.69
C GLY A 86 -3.31 10.04 -12.94
N PRO A 87 -2.56 10.19 -14.04
CA PRO A 87 -2.09 11.47 -14.52
C PRO A 87 -3.25 12.47 -14.63
N GLY A 88 -3.01 13.75 -14.26
CA GLY A 88 -4.07 14.77 -14.25
C GLY A 88 -5.06 14.69 -13.08
N GLY A 89 -4.88 13.74 -12.13
CA GLY A 89 -5.66 13.67 -10.89
C GLY A 89 -6.98 12.89 -11.01
N ALA A 90 -7.24 12.24 -12.13
CA ALA A 90 -8.40 11.35 -12.27
C ALA A 90 -8.32 10.20 -11.26
N ARG A 91 -9.47 9.80 -10.71
CA ARG A 91 -9.58 8.79 -9.67
C ARG A 91 -10.41 7.60 -10.14
N TYR A 92 -9.89 6.41 -9.92
CA TYR A 92 -10.50 5.15 -10.31
C TYR A 92 -10.63 4.26 -9.06
N PRO A 93 -11.84 3.93 -8.62
CA PRO A 93 -12.03 3.03 -7.49
C PRO A 93 -11.64 1.59 -7.85
N LEU A 94 -11.25 0.81 -6.84
CA LEU A 94 -11.13 -0.63 -7.00
C LEU A 94 -12.46 -1.20 -7.53
N LEU A 95 -12.39 -2.11 -8.48
CA LEU A 95 -13.57 -2.76 -9.00
C LEU A 95 -14.33 -3.47 -7.85
N SER A 96 -15.66 -3.32 -7.84
CA SER A 96 -16.46 -4.15 -6.94
C SER A 96 -16.40 -5.61 -7.39
N GLN A 97 -16.65 -6.55 -6.47
CA GLN A 97 -16.65 -7.98 -6.79
C GLN A 97 -17.67 -8.33 -7.88
N GLN A 98 -18.82 -7.64 -7.93
CA GLN A 98 -19.79 -7.84 -8.97
C GLN A 98 -19.24 -7.39 -10.33
N ALA A 99 -18.76 -6.16 -10.44
CA ALA A 99 -18.18 -5.62 -11.67
C ALA A 99 -16.97 -6.44 -12.13
N PHE A 100 -16.15 -6.94 -11.19
CA PHE A 100 -15.03 -7.81 -11.50
C PHE A 100 -15.48 -9.14 -12.12
N ARG A 101 -16.55 -9.75 -11.62
CA ARG A 101 -17.11 -10.99 -12.23
C ARG A 101 -17.62 -10.76 -13.64
N GLU A 102 -18.25 -9.62 -13.89
CA GLU A 102 -18.73 -9.23 -15.21
C GLU A 102 -17.56 -9.00 -16.19
N ALA A 103 -16.50 -8.32 -15.73
CA ALA A 103 -15.29 -8.04 -16.50
C ALA A 103 -14.30 -9.20 -16.56
N TYR A 104 -14.52 -10.29 -15.83
CA TYR A 104 -13.53 -11.37 -15.66
C TYR A 104 -12.98 -11.94 -16.98
N PRO A 105 -13.80 -12.18 -18.02
CA PRO A 105 -13.29 -12.67 -19.31
C PRO A 105 -12.28 -11.71 -19.95
N GLU A 106 -12.48 -10.39 -19.77
CA GLU A 106 -11.65 -9.34 -20.36
C GLU A 106 -10.31 -9.19 -19.61
N VAL A 107 -10.34 -9.31 -18.29
CA VAL A 107 -9.13 -9.18 -17.45
C VAL A 107 -8.35 -10.48 -17.26
N LEU A 108 -8.90 -11.61 -17.70
CA LEU A 108 -8.33 -12.94 -17.45
C LEU A 108 -6.90 -13.10 -17.96
N THR A 109 -6.56 -12.52 -19.12
CA THR A 109 -5.20 -12.56 -19.66
C THR A 109 -4.23 -11.85 -18.72
N ALA A 110 -4.58 -10.69 -18.23
CA ALA A 110 -3.80 -9.93 -17.25
C ALA A 110 -3.61 -10.73 -15.95
N LEU A 111 -4.69 -11.31 -15.44
CA LEU A 111 -4.65 -12.11 -14.20
C LEU A 111 -3.75 -13.33 -14.31
N ARG A 112 -3.74 -13.98 -15.45
CA ARG A 112 -2.87 -15.16 -15.71
C ARG A 112 -1.39 -14.80 -15.94
N ALA A 113 -1.13 -13.60 -16.41
CA ALA A 113 0.24 -13.14 -16.66
C ALA A 113 0.95 -12.67 -15.39
N VAL A 114 0.20 -12.41 -14.31
CA VAL A 114 0.76 -11.92 -13.04
C VAL A 114 0.77 -13.04 -12.01
N ASP A 115 1.95 -13.33 -11.46
CA ASP A 115 2.09 -14.29 -10.37
C ASP A 115 1.87 -13.57 -9.02
N PHE A 116 0.81 -13.94 -8.33
CA PHE A 116 0.46 -13.42 -7.00
C PHE A 116 0.93 -14.34 -5.86
N SER A 117 1.48 -15.50 -6.19
CA SER A 117 1.80 -16.55 -5.20
C SER A 117 2.94 -16.15 -4.29
N TYR A 118 3.90 -15.39 -4.82
CA TYR A 118 5.07 -14.99 -4.06
C TYR A 118 5.47 -13.54 -4.34
N PRO A 119 5.72 -12.73 -3.30
CA PRO A 119 6.11 -11.33 -3.49
C PRO A 119 7.46 -11.21 -4.18
N PRO A 120 7.58 -10.36 -5.22
CA PRO A 120 8.80 -10.20 -5.99
C PRO A 120 9.93 -9.46 -5.27
N GLY A 121 9.64 -8.83 -4.12
CA GLY A 121 10.59 -8.07 -3.31
C GLY A 121 11.36 -8.94 -2.31
N ARG A 122 12.66 -8.69 -2.17
CA ARG A 122 13.47 -9.40 -1.19
C ARG A 122 12.99 -9.11 0.23
N GLY A 123 12.82 -10.16 1.04
CA GLY A 123 12.49 -10.04 2.45
C GLY A 123 11.07 -9.59 2.77
N PHE A 124 10.20 -9.32 1.79
CA PHE A 124 8.81 -8.96 2.08
C PHE A 124 8.05 -10.12 2.70
N ALA A 125 8.13 -11.31 2.12
CA ALA A 125 7.52 -12.51 2.71
C ALA A 125 8.20 -12.87 4.04
N GLY A 126 9.53 -12.94 4.09
CA GLY A 126 10.25 -13.35 5.29
C GLY A 126 9.66 -14.63 5.89
N ASP A 127 9.39 -14.60 7.20
CA ASP A 127 8.71 -15.68 7.93
C ASP A 127 7.17 -15.50 7.96
N ARG A 128 6.63 -14.54 7.21
CA ARG A 128 5.20 -14.26 7.14
C ARG A 128 4.46 -15.38 6.41
N ARG A 129 3.29 -15.70 6.91
CA ARG A 129 2.41 -16.68 6.26
C ARG A 129 1.48 -16.00 5.25
N PRO A 130 1.19 -16.63 4.09
CA PRO A 130 0.17 -16.11 3.20
C PRO A 130 -1.21 -16.17 3.87
N CYS A 131 -2.04 -15.16 3.67
CA CYS A 131 -3.45 -15.21 4.03
C CYS A 131 -4.29 -15.65 2.83
N GLY A 132 -5.40 -16.33 3.08
CA GLY A 132 -6.31 -16.81 2.03
C GLY A 132 -7.46 -15.82 1.72
N ARG A 133 -7.30 -14.54 1.99
CA ARG A 133 -8.36 -13.53 1.84
C ARG A 133 -7.92 -12.44 0.89
N TRP A 134 -8.82 -12.05 -0.02
CA TRP A 134 -8.59 -10.93 -0.93
C TRP A 134 -9.90 -10.25 -1.34
N PHE A 135 -9.83 -9.04 -1.87
CA PHE A 135 -10.97 -8.22 -2.25
C PHE A 135 -11.71 -8.74 -3.47
N LEU A 136 -10.99 -9.35 -4.41
CA LEU A 136 -11.51 -9.88 -5.67
C LEU A 136 -11.25 -11.38 -5.75
N ALA A 137 -12.28 -12.13 -6.13
CA ALA A 137 -12.18 -13.57 -6.35
C ALA A 137 -12.76 -13.91 -7.72
N GLY A 138 -11.99 -14.63 -8.52
CA GLY A 138 -12.43 -15.15 -9.80
C GLY A 138 -13.53 -16.21 -9.65
N PRO A 139 -14.23 -16.55 -10.72
CA PRO A 139 -15.10 -17.70 -10.74
C PRO A 139 -14.30 -18.94 -10.29
N TRP A 140 -14.75 -19.63 -9.26
CA TRP A 140 -14.12 -20.84 -8.71
C TRP A 140 -12.91 -20.61 -7.78
N GLU A 141 -12.56 -19.36 -7.44
CA GLU A 141 -11.41 -19.02 -6.58
C GLU A 141 -11.79 -18.76 -5.11
N GLY A 142 -13.02 -19.10 -4.72
CA GLY A 142 -13.48 -18.90 -3.35
C GLY A 142 -14.30 -17.64 -3.16
N PHE A 143 -14.10 -16.95 -2.03
CA PHE A 143 -14.89 -15.78 -1.64
C PHE A 143 -14.05 -14.50 -1.72
N ALA A 144 -14.66 -13.43 -2.23
CA ALA A 144 -14.14 -12.08 -2.07
C ALA A 144 -14.53 -11.52 -0.69
N TYR A 145 -13.70 -10.64 -0.18
CA TYR A 145 -13.89 -9.98 1.11
C TYR A 145 -13.92 -8.47 0.93
N ASP A 146 -14.89 -7.80 1.54
CA ASP A 146 -14.93 -6.33 1.52
C ASP A 146 -13.79 -5.74 2.33
N THR A 147 -13.40 -6.44 3.41
CA THR A 147 -12.29 -6.04 4.29
C THR A 147 -11.35 -7.22 4.54
N ILE A 148 -10.06 -6.92 4.69
CA ILE A 148 -9.05 -7.89 5.11
C ILE A 148 -8.25 -7.35 6.29
N ASP A 149 -7.93 -8.23 7.24
CA ASP A 149 -7.01 -7.92 8.32
C ASP A 149 -5.61 -8.35 7.94
N VAL A 150 -4.66 -7.44 7.98
CA VAL A 150 -3.25 -7.69 7.76
C VAL A 150 -2.46 -7.50 9.05
N SER A 151 -1.51 -8.38 9.31
CA SER A 151 -0.67 -8.34 10.51
C SER A 151 0.81 -8.43 10.16
N PRO A 152 1.74 -8.10 11.07
CA PRO A 152 3.18 -8.27 10.82
C PRO A 152 3.62 -9.71 10.55
N PHE A 153 2.76 -10.70 10.87
CA PHE A 153 3.06 -12.14 10.78
C PHE A 153 2.49 -12.80 9.54
N GLN A 154 1.69 -12.08 8.76
CA GLN A 154 1.09 -12.60 7.54
C GLN A 154 1.06 -11.55 6.45
N PHE A 155 1.04 -11.99 5.20
CA PHE A 155 0.76 -11.13 4.06
C PHE A 155 -0.45 -11.65 3.30
N CYS A 156 -1.25 -10.72 2.78
CA CYS A 156 -2.34 -11.01 1.86
C CYS A 156 -1.94 -10.53 0.47
N SER A 157 -2.29 -11.25 -0.56
CA SER A 157 -1.91 -10.91 -1.93
C SER A 157 -3.02 -11.19 -2.92
N GLY A 158 -3.03 -10.41 -4.00
CA GLY A 158 -3.95 -10.60 -5.10
C GLY A 158 -3.94 -9.45 -6.10
N PRO A 159 -4.83 -9.52 -7.09
CA PRO A 159 -5.01 -8.44 -8.05
C PRO A 159 -5.79 -7.27 -7.46
N LEU A 160 -5.38 -6.05 -7.80
CA LEU A 160 -6.26 -4.88 -7.78
C LEU A 160 -6.55 -4.51 -9.24
N VAL A 161 -7.82 -4.43 -9.58
CA VAL A 161 -8.30 -4.18 -10.95
C VAL A 161 -9.08 -2.87 -10.98
N PHE A 162 -8.69 -2.02 -11.91
CA PHE A 162 -9.29 -0.70 -12.10
C PHE A 162 -9.75 -0.53 -13.55
N LEU A 163 -10.95 0.03 -13.75
CA LEU A 163 -11.39 0.47 -15.07
C LEU A 163 -10.91 1.90 -15.29
N VAL A 164 -10.11 2.10 -16.32
CA VAL A 164 -9.54 3.39 -16.73
C VAL A 164 -10.13 3.76 -18.10
N PRO A 165 -11.25 4.48 -18.18
CA PRO A 165 -11.86 4.85 -19.45
C PRO A 165 -10.90 5.63 -20.34
N GLY A 166 -10.72 5.16 -21.58
CA GLY A 166 -9.74 5.71 -22.52
C GLY A 166 -8.32 5.18 -22.36
N GLY A 167 -8.13 4.22 -21.47
CA GLY A 167 -6.89 3.47 -21.32
C GLY A 167 -5.84 4.11 -20.42
N ALA A 168 -4.98 3.27 -19.85
CA ALA A 168 -3.88 3.70 -19.00
C ALA A 168 -2.85 4.52 -19.80
N GLN A 169 -2.60 5.75 -19.36
CA GLN A 169 -1.68 6.68 -20.02
C GLN A 169 -0.29 6.65 -19.36
N PRO A 170 0.79 6.94 -20.11
CA PRO A 170 2.12 7.16 -19.52
C PRO A 170 2.08 8.30 -18.50
N GLY A 171 2.89 8.17 -17.45
CA GLY A 171 3.05 9.20 -16.44
C GLY A 171 2.96 8.68 -15.02
N ARG A 172 2.86 9.61 -14.07
CA ARG A 172 2.80 9.30 -12.63
C ARG A 172 1.40 8.85 -12.23
N TRP A 173 1.36 7.70 -11.61
CA TRP A 173 0.20 7.08 -10.99
C TRP A 173 0.42 6.93 -9.49
N GLU A 174 -0.65 6.73 -8.75
CA GLU A 174 -0.59 6.63 -7.30
C GLU A 174 -1.67 5.68 -6.80
N LEU A 175 -1.28 4.62 -6.10
CA LEU A 175 -2.20 3.75 -5.39
C LEU A 175 -2.46 4.34 -4.01
N GLU A 176 -3.69 4.74 -3.74
CA GLU A 176 -4.15 5.24 -2.45
C GLU A 176 -4.88 4.13 -1.69
N ILE A 177 -4.57 3.98 -0.40
CA ILE A 177 -5.24 3.03 0.50
C ILE A 177 -5.64 3.80 1.75
N ASP A 178 -6.93 3.98 1.97
CA ASP A 178 -7.45 4.60 3.17
C ASP A 178 -7.48 3.56 4.30
N LEU A 179 -6.81 3.85 5.40
CA LEU A 179 -6.80 3.08 6.63
C LEU A 179 -7.64 3.78 7.71
N GLN A 180 -7.85 3.14 8.84
CA GLN A 180 -8.67 3.73 9.91
C GLN A 180 -8.07 5.02 10.50
N GLU A 181 -6.75 5.08 10.63
CA GLU A 181 -6.05 6.20 11.27
C GLU A 181 -5.19 7.01 10.30
N SER A 182 -4.91 6.47 9.12
CA SER A 182 -4.03 7.09 8.14
C SER A 182 -4.45 6.82 6.70
N LYS A 183 -3.76 7.47 5.78
CA LYS A 183 -3.87 7.23 4.35
C LYS A 183 -2.49 6.92 3.79
N VAL A 184 -2.40 5.81 3.10
CA VAL A 184 -1.18 5.37 2.40
C VAL A 184 -1.25 5.80 0.95
N SER A 185 -0.16 6.35 0.43
CA SER A 185 0.00 6.77 -0.94
C SER A 185 1.26 6.16 -1.53
N ILE A 186 1.12 5.36 -2.59
CA ILE A 186 2.21 4.63 -3.23
C ILE A 186 2.33 5.08 -4.68
N PRO A 187 3.23 6.02 -4.98
CA PRO A 187 3.45 6.49 -6.33
C PRO A 187 4.26 5.50 -7.17
N PHE A 188 3.96 5.43 -8.46
CA PHE A 188 4.71 4.71 -9.48
C PHE A 188 4.58 5.41 -10.83
N VAL A 189 5.40 5.03 -11.80
CA VAL A 189 5.39 5.63 -13.14
C VAL A 189 5.17 4.54 -14.18
N LEU A 190 4.22 4.78 -15.08
CA LEU A 190 4.00 3.94 -16.26
C LEU A 190 4.62 4.58 -17.50
N GLY A 191 5.18 3.75 -18.38
CA GLY A 191 5.72 4.19 -19.66
C GLY A 191 7.07 4.89 -19.55
N GLU A 192 7.83 4.71 -18.46
CA GLU A 192 9.24 5.11 -18.44
C GLU A 192 10.02 4.22 -19.42
N VAL A 193 10.44 4.82 -20.54
CA VAL A 193 11.42 4.21 -21.42
C VAL A 193 12.74 4.18 -20.65
N GLY A 194 13.18 2.98 -20.26
CA GLY A 194 14.46 2.81 -19.56
C GLY A 194 15.57 3.50 -20.35
N GLY A 195 16.20 4.49 -19.72
CA GLY A 195 17.39 5.13 -20.24
C GLY A 195 18.61 4.20 -20.19
#